data_f905723338554fdabd2a127eff55d247
#
_entry.id   f905723338554fdabd2a127eff55d247
#
_cell.length_a   1.000
_cell.length_b   1.000
_cell.length_c   1.000
_cell.angle_alpha   90.00
_cell.angle_beta   90.00
_cell.angle_gamma   90.00
#
_symmetry.space_group_name_H-M   'P 1'
#
loop_
_entity.id
_entity.type
_entity.pdbx_description
1 polymer ?
#
loop_
_entity_poly.entity_id
_entity_poly.type
_entity_poly.pdbx_seq_one_letter_code
_entity_poly.pdbx_strand_id
1 'polypeptide(L)'
;RGSKLLIYQLKTFCILTRIILVLEKKQMKSFDVAIIGSGPSGASAAFELSKNGISTVIIEKETLPRYKTCGGGLVFRGRKNMPFDVSSVVDKEFFEVDTYFANTNLKFTTQRDQPIISMIMRDAFDNLIVEKARANGVTLLQNHKVLDISFGDIQTIHTSEGDVQAKFIIAGDGALNPIAKIAGWNETRSIIPALEYEVEVPQADFERLSKNVRFDIDACPLGYGWCFPKKNHLSIGVGVFVKTKQKIDLKKHYAEYLKTLGITEILSEEAHGFVIPVSPRTDTFVKKNVFLIGDAAGFADPILAEGISNAILSGVLAAQSLIEAKLDASKASELYHQKLENSILPEIRTGGVLAKIFYERRKLRNYFAKHYGNLLAEVMTDVFMGDRTYPKDYKMAIRRKIKEAIF
;
A
#
# COMPACT_ATOMS: atom_id res chain seq x y z
N ARG A 1 -73.02 7.66 -6.38
CA ARG A 1 -72.09 7.95 -7.52
C ARG A 1 -70.73 8.52 -7.05
N GLY A 2 -70.64 9.23 -5.93
CA GLY A 2 -69.37 9.83 -5.43
C GLY A 2 -68.31 8.84 -4.94
N SER A 3 -68.70 7.70 -4.33
CA SER A 3 -67.75 6.73 -3.78
C SER A 3 -66.96 5.93 -4.83
N LYS A 4 -67.52 5.71 -6.00
CA LYS A 4 -66.82 5.04 -7.10
C LYS A 4 -65.72 5.93 -7.75
N LEU A 5 -65.98 7.23 -7.82
CA LEU A 5 -65.05 8.22 -8.36
C LEU A 5 -63.85 8.40 -7.46
N LEU A 6 -64.04 8.40 -6.14
CA LEU A 6 -62.96 8.50 -5.12
C LEU A 6 -62.04 7.26 -5.16
N ILE A 7 -62.62 6.06 -5.32
CA ILE A 7 -61.86 4.81 -5.43
C ILE A 7 -61.02 4.77 -6.74
N TYR A 8 -61.55 5.32 -7.79
CA TYR A 8 -60.81 5.41 -9.08
C TYR A 8 -59.64 6.39 -8.98
N GLN A 9 -59.87 7.56 -8.38
CA GLN A 9 -58.81 8.54 -8.13
C GLN A 9 -57.68 8.03 -7.22
N LEU A 10 -58.01 7.28 -6.16
CA LEU A 10 -57.02 6.67 -5.26
C LEU A 10 -56.24 5.55 -5.95
N LYS A 11 -56.86 4.74 -6.81
CA LYS A 11 -56.17 3.73 -7.58
C LYS A 11 -55.23 4.35 -8.63
N THR A 12 -55.65 5.40 -9.30
CA THR A 12 -54.81 6.15 -10.28
C THR A 12 -53.65 6.84 -9.60
N PHE A 13 -53.86 7.42 -8.43
CA PHE A 13 -52.82 8.03 -7.59
C PHE A 13 -51.80 6.99 -7.11
N CYS A 14 -52.26 5.81 -6.66
CA CYS A 14 -51.38 4.70 -6.24
C CYS A 14 -50.58 4.09 -7.42
N ILE A 15 -51.15 4.04 -8.62
CA ILE A 15 -50.47 3.61 -9.84
C ILE A 15 -49.44 4.68 -10.27
N LEU A 16 -49.81 5.95 -10.29
CA LEU A 16 -48.87 7.06 -10.59
C LEU A 16 -47.77 7.13 -9.59
N THR A 17 -48.02 6.98 -8.28
CA THR A 17 -46.95 6.95 -7.25
C THR A 17 -46.05 5.74 -7.41
N ARG A 18 -46.56 4.56 -7.79
CA ARG A 18 -45.75 3.37 -8.15
C ARG A 18 -44.95 3.61 -9.43
N ILE A 19 -45.53 4.26 -10.42
CA ILE A 19 -44.83 4.57 -11.71
C ILE A 19 -43.72 5.64 -11.41
N ILE A 20 -44.00 6.65 -10.60
CA ILE A 20 -43.01 7.64 -10.18
C ILE A 20 -41.90 6.97 -9.36
N LEU A 21 -42.23 6.10 -8.40
CA LEU A 21 -41.26 5.29 -7.65
C LEU A 21 -40.45 4.31 -8.53
N VAL A 22 -41.03 3.83 -9.62
CA VAL A 22 -40.34 2.99 -10.62
C VAL A 22 -39.49 3.86 -11.58
N LEU A 23 -39.93 5.06 -11.91
CA LEU A 23 -39.19 6.04 -12.72
C LEU A 23 -38.11 6.77 -11.91
N GLU A 24 -38.31 6.93 -10.62
CA GLU A 24 -37.29 7.35 -9.63
C GLU A 24 -36.37 6.20 -9.19
N LYS A 25 -36.45 5.01 -9.77
CA LYS A 25 -35.29 4.09 -9.77
C LYS A 25 -34.17 4.84 -10.44
N LYS A 26 -33.46 5.61 -9.58
CA LYS A 26 -32.26 6.37 -9.86
C LYS A 26 -31.47 5.57 -10.87
N GLN A 27 -31.34 6.08 -12.09
CA GLN A 27 -30.66 5.38 -13.18
C GLN A 27 -29.31 4.94 -12.64
N MET A 28 -29.14 3.63 -12.44
CA MET A 28 -27.99 3.07 -11.76
C MET A 28 -26.76 3.46 -12.56
N LYS A 29 -25.81 4.17 -11.94
CA LYS A 29 -24.60 4.64 -12.62
C LYS A 29 -23.79 3.43 -13.04
N SER A 30 -23.50 3.34 -14.32
CA SER A 30 -22.72 2.26 -14.92
C SER A 30 -21.39 2.80 -15.45
N PHE A 31 -20.31 2.06 -15.17
CA PHE A 31 -18.94 2.39 -15.55
C PHE A 31 -18.28 1.21 -16.26
N ASP A 32 -17.18 1.45 -16.97
CA ASP A 32 -16.36 0.36 -17.46
C ASP A 32 -15.57 -0.27 -16.30
N VAL A 33 -15.00 0.55 -15.41
CA VAL A 33 -14.20 0.08 -14.27
C VAL A 33 -14.60 0.78 -12.97
N ALA A 34 -14.87 -0.01 -11.94
CA ALA A 34 -14.98 0.47 -10.57
C ALA A 34 -13.71 0.15 -9.79
N ILE A 35 -13.15 1.13 -9.12
CA ILE A 35 -11.97 0.99 -8.26
C ILE A 35 -12.42 1.09 -6.83
N ILE A 36 -12.13 0.08 -6.02
CA ILE A 36 -12.50 0.04 -4.61
C ILE A 36 -11.26 0.40 -3.79
N GLY A 37 -11.34 1.56 -3.13
CA GLY A 37 -10.25 2.18 -2.36
C GLY A 37 -9.46 3.21 -3.14
N SER A 38 -9.24 4.36 -2.48
CA SER A 38 -8.57 5.55 -2.99
C SER A 38 -7.10 5.68 -2.56
N GLY A 39 -6.49 4.60 -2.08
CA GLY A 39 -5.05 4.56 -1.75
C GLY A 39 -4.17 4.67 -3.01
N PRO A 40 -2.82 4.70 -2.85
CA PRO A 40 -1.91 4.91 -3.98
C PRO A 40 -2.13 3.96 -5.15
N SER A 41 -2.49 2.70 -4.88
CA SER A 41 -2.75 1.72 -5.93
C SER A 41 -4.03 2.02 -6.72
N GLY A 42 -5.15 2.25 -6.02
CA GLY A 42 -6.43 2.55 -6.66
C GLY A 42 -6.43 3.89 -7.38
N ALA A 43 -5.90 4.94 -6.74
CA ALA A 43 -5.82 6.26 -7.33
C ALA A 43 -4.92 6.30 -8.59
N SER A 44 -3.79 5.58 -8.57
CA SER A 44 -2.91 5.47 -9.75
C SER A 44 -3.56 4.69 -10.89
N ALA A 45 -4.30 3.61 -10.58
CA ALA A 45 -5.09 2.89 -11.58
C ALA A 45 -6.17 3.79 -12.21
N ALA A 46 -6.88 4.57 -11.38
CA ALA A 46 -7.90 5.50 -11.85
C ALA A 46 -7.32 6.56 -12.79
N PHE A 47 -6.17 7.16 -12.41
CA PHE A 47 -5.50 8.15 -13.23
C PHE A 47 -5.10 7.56 -14.58
N GLU A 48 -4.53 6.37 -14.64
CA GLU A 48 -4.09 5.72 -15.87
C GLU A 48 -5.27 5.36 -16.79
N LEU A 49 -6.37 4.82 -16.23
CA LEU A 49 -7.60 4.53 -16.97
C LEU A 49 -8.21 5.78 -17.58
N SER A 50 -8.32 6.86 -16.79
CA SER A 50 -8.96 8.10 -17.21
C SER A 50 -8.22 8.80 -18.35
N LYS A 51 -6.88 8.76 -18.38
CA LYS A 51 -6.06 9.26 -19.49
C LYS A 51 -6.37 8.57 -20.82
N ASN A 52 -6.90 7.36 -20.77
CA ASN A 52 -7.24 6.54 -21.92
C ASN A 52 -8.76 6.53 -22.21
N GLY A 53 -9.53 7.44 -21.59
CA GLY A 53 -10.97 7.60 -21.85
C GLY A 53 -11.84 6.47 -21.31
N ILE A 54 -11.33 5.64 -20.40
CA ILE A 54 -12.10 4.55 -19.76
C ILE A 54 -13.00 5.15 -18.67
N SER A 55 -14.31 4.90 -18.77
CA SER A 55 -15.28 5.35 -17.76
C SER A 55 -15.01 4.70 -16.43
N THR A 56 -14.57 5.52 -15.45
CA THR A 56 -14.01 5.02 -14.18
C THR A 56 -14.66 5.70 -12.98
N VAL A 57 -14.97 4.89 -11.94
CA VAL A 57 -15.41 5.37 -10.63
C VAL A 57 -14.47 4.87 -9.54
N ILE A 58 -14.11 5.75 -8.60
CA ILE A 58 -13.48 5.38 -7.33
C ILE A 58 -14.56 5.32 -6.26
N ILE A 59 -14.63 4.19 -5.54
CA ILE A 59 -15.52 3.97 -4.40
C ILE A 59 -14.65 3.95 -3.14
N GLU A 60 -14.79 4.99 -2.30
CA GLU A 60 -14.04 5.17 -1.06
C GLU A 60 -15.00 5.22 0.13
N LYS A 61 -14.67 4.47 1.18
CA LYS A 61 -15.50 4.38 2.40
C LYS A 61 -15.38 5.60 3.32
N GLU A 62 -14.29 6.35 3.20
CA GLU A 62 -14.01 7.55 4.01
C GLU A 62 -14.22 8.83 3.19
N THR A 63 -14.20 9.98 3.86
CA THR A 63 -14.10 11.29 3.24
C THR A 63 -12.63 11.67 3.07
N LEU A 64 -12.23 12.12 1.87
CA LEU A 64 -10.89 12.59 1.60
C LEU A 64 -10.73 14.09 1.91
N PRO A 65 -9.53 14.53 2.35
CA PRO A 65 -8.36 13.73 2.72
C PRO A 65 -8.60 12.94 4.02
N ARG A 66 -8.05 11.72 4.11
CA ARG A 66 -8.20 10.84 5.27
C ARG A 66 -6.86 10.36 5.77
N TYR A 67 -6.70 10.26 7.09
CA TYR A 67 -5.53 9.63 7.68
C TYR A 67 -5.40 8.16 7.24
N LYS A 68 -4.16 7.69 7.06
CA LYS A 68 -3.84 6.28 6.83
C LYS A 68 -2.51 5.95 7.46
N THR A 69 -2.52 5.04 8.44
CA THR A 69 -1.32 4.54 9.13
C THR A 69 -0.25 4.11 8.14
N CYS A 70 0.91 4.78 8.20
CA CYS A 70 2.06 4.52 7.36
C CYS A 70 3.21 5.45 7.75
N GLY A 71 4.43 4.97 7.94
CA GLY A 71 5.61 5.82 8.16
C GLY A 71 5.83 6.88 7.06
N GLY A 72 5.14 6.78 5.92
CA GLY A 72 5.10 7.81 4.88
C GLY A 72 6.44 8.03 4.17
N GLY A 73 7.32 7.04 4.16
CA GLY A 73 8.55 7.07 3.38
C GLY A 73 8.30 6.67 1.92
N LEU A 74 8.16 7.64 1.03
CA LEU A 74 8.10 7.42 -0.41
C LEU A 74 9.53 7.32 -0.95
N VAL A 75 9.98 6.11 -1.25
CA VAL A 75 11.31 5.87 -1.83
C VAL A 75 11.37 6.36 -3.28
N PHE A 76 12.57 6.66 -3.77
CA PHE A 76 12.76 7.27 -5.09
C PHE A 76 12.16 6.47 -6.25
N ARG A 77 12.27 5.13 -6.22
CA ARG A 77 11.61 4.27 -7.24
C ARG A 77 10.09 4.46 -7.28
N GLY A 78 9.44 4.67 -6.14
CA GLY A 78 8.01 4.96 -6.08
C GLY A 78 7.69 6.32 -6.68
N ARG A 79 8.52 7.32 -6.40
CA ARG A 79 8.40 8.65 -6.99
C ARG A 79 8.59 8.62 -8.51
N LYS A 80 9.56 7.84 -9.02
CA LYS A 80 9.75 7.61 -10.47
C LYS A 80 8.52 7.00 -11.16
N ASN A 81 7.74 6.19 -10.44
CA ASN A 81 6.53 5.56 -10.96
C ASN A 81 5.33 6.51 -11.05
N MET A 82 5.44 7.71 -10.46
CA MET A 82 4.38 8.72 -10.56
C MET A 82 4.39 9.39 -11.94
N PRO A 83 3.24 9.52 -12.61
CA PRO A 83 3.15 10.14 -13.93
C PRO A 83 3.11 11.67 -13.87
N PHE A 84 3.21 12.28 -12.70
CA PHE A 84 3.19 13.71 -12.44
C PHE A 84 4.02 14.06 -11.20
N ASP A 85 4.36 15.32 -11.05
CA ASP A 85 5.10 15.82 -9.89
C ASP A 85 4.26 15.76 -8.61
N VAL A 86 4.86 15.24 -7.54
CA VAL A 86 4.27 15.11 -6.21
C VAL A 86 4.93 16.01 -5.16
N SER A 87 5.83 16.90 -5.57
CA SER A 87 6.62 17.75 -4.67
C SER A 87 5.76 18.62 -3.74
N SER A 88 4.54 18.99 -4.18
CA SER A 88 3.61 19.79 -3.39
C SER A 88 3.11 19.13 -2.10
N VAL A 89 3.27 17.81 -1.98
CA VAL A 89 2.86 17.01 -0.80
C VAL A 89 4.02 16.29 -0.14
N VAL A 90 5.25 16.68 -0.46
CA VAL A 90 6.47 16.20 0.19
C VAL A 90 6.79 17.11 1.36
N ASP A 91 6.84 16.55 2.57
CA ASP A 91 7.21 17.28 3.78
C ASP A 91 8.70 17.58 3.84
N LYS A 92 9.52 16.56 3.53
CA LYS A 92 10.99 16.64 3.57
C LYS A 92 11.62 15.59 2.67
N GLU A 93 12.76 15.92 2.08
CA GLU A 93 13.56 15.00 1.26
C GLU A 93 14.83 14.61 1.99
N PHE A 94 15.19 13.32 1.89
CA PHE A 94 16.40 12.80 2.52
C PHE A 94 17.29 12.13 1.47
N PHE A 95 18.51 12.62 1.43
CA PHE A 95 19.59 12.15 0.55
C PHE A 95 20.49 11.15 1.25
N GLU A 96 20.32 11.02 2.57
CA GLU A 96 21.05 10.09 3.43
C GLU A 96 20.08 9.22 4.23
N VAL A 97 20.46 7.95 4.41
CA VAL A 97 19.74 6.97 5.23
C VAL A 97 20.71 6.33 6.21
N ASP A 98 20.34 6.35 7.48
CA ASP A 98 21.07 5.70 8.57
C ASP A 98 20.48 4.34 8.91
N THR A 99 21.30 3.30 8.91
CA THR A 99 20.93 1.96 9.35
C THR A 99 21.77 1.56 10.55
N TYR A 100 21.11 1.33 11.67
CA TYR A 100 21.70 0.85 12.91
C TYR A 100 21.39 -0.63 13.12
N PHE A 101 22.31 -1.36 13.73
CA PHE A 101 22.06 -2.72 14.21
C PHE A 101 22.04 -2.68 15.74
N ALA A 102 20.86 -2.75 16.32
CA ALA A 102 20.69 -2.82 17.76
C ALA A 102 21.50 -3.99 18.34
N ASN A 103 22.00 -3.84 19.57
CA ASN A 103 22.90 -4.84 20.22
C ASN A 103 24.27 -5.04 19.53
N THR A 104 24.64 -4.18 18.61
CA THR A 104 25.98 -4.05 18.05
C THR A 104 26.29 -2.56 17.93
N ASN A 105 27.52 -2.16 17.87
CA ASN A 105 27.88 -0.76 17.62
C ASN A 105 28.01 -0.45 16.11
N LEU A 106 27.26 -1.18 15.28
CA LEU A 106 27.32 -1.00 13.83
C LEU A 106 26.30 0.05 13.39
N LYS A 107 26.81 1.02 12.65
CA LYS A 107 26.06 2.04 11.94
C LYS A 107 26.57 2.11 10.50
N PHE A 108 25.64 2.21 9.55
CA PHE A 108 25.95 2.44 8.14
C PHE A 108 25.11 3.62 7.65
N THR A 109 25.76 4.57 6.98
CA THR A 109 25.10 5.70 6.33
C THR A 109 25.33 5.57 4.83
N THR A 110 24.26 5.68 4.05
CA THR A 110 24.33 5.73 2.59
C THR A 110 23.82 7.07 2.10
N GLN A 111 24.40 7.57 1.00
CA GLN A 111 24.09 8.87 0.43
C GLN A 111 23.90 8.76 -1.09
N ARG A 112 23.03 9.60 -1.65
CA ARG A 112 22.83 9.75 -3.10
C ARG A 112 22.65 11.23 -3.46
N ASP A 113 22.88 11.55 -4.73
CA ASP A 113 22.64 12.90 -5.27
C ASP A 113 21.15 13.20 -5.50
N GLN A 114 20.31 12.17 -5.51
CA GLN A 114 18.85 12.28 -5.57
C GLN A 114 18.24 11.85 -4.22
N PRO A 115 17.05 12.35 -3.86
CA PRO A 115 16.39 11.96 -2.63
C PRO A 115 16.18 10.44 -2.59
N ILE A 116 16.76 9.76 -1.61
CA ILE A 116 16.53 8.32 -1.38
C ILE A 116 15.09 8.09 -0.94
N ILE A 117 14.65 8.94 0.00
CA ILE A 117 13.30 8.88 0.58
C ILE A 117 12.73 10.30 0.69
N SER A 118 11.51 10.48 0.19
CA SER A 118 10.70 11.68 0.39
C SER A 118 9.64 11.38 1.44
N MET A 119 9.60 12.15 2.52
CA MET A 119 8.56 12.01 3.54
C MET A 119 7.28 12.66 3.09
N ILE A 120 6.20 11.94 3.23
CA ILE A 120 4.85 12.36 2.88
C ILE A 120 3.87 12.04 4.01
N MET A 121 2.79 12.81 4.11
CA MET A 121 1.60 12.40 4.82
C MET A 121 0.61 11.77 3.83
N ARG A 122 0.06 10.60 4.22
CA ARG A 122 -0.78 9.78 3.33
C ARG A 122 -2.12 10.42 2.99
N ASP A 123 -2.65 11.26 3.84
CA ASP A 123 -3.87 12.04 3.56
C ASP A 123 -3.66 12.99 2.39
N ALA A 124 -2.60 13.80 2.43
CA ALA A 124 -2.26 14.73 1.35
C ALA A 124 -1.83 14.00 0.07
N PHE A 125 -0.98 12.97 0.19
CA PHE A 125 -0.45 12.24 -0.95
C PHE A 125 -1.54 11.45 -1.71
N ASP A 126 -2.35 10.67 -0.98
CA ASP A 126 -3.42 9.88 -1.59
C ASP A 126 -4.45 10.82 -2.26
N ASN A 127 -4.82 11.91 -1.58
CA ASN A 127 -5.74 12.90 -2.11
C ASN A 127 -5.23 13.59 -3.37
N LEU A 128 -3.94 13.93 -3.45
CA LEU A 128 -3.34 14.51 -4.65
C LEU A 128 -3.55 13.62 -5.88
N ILE A 129 -3.29 12.31 -5.74
CA ILE A 129 -3.43 11.36 -6.85
C ILE A 129 -4.90 11.26 -7.29
N VAL A 130 -5.82 11.21 -6.31
CA VAL A 130 -7.27 11.19 -6.59
C VAL A 130 -7.71 12.44 -7.30
N GLU A 131 -7.29 13.64 -6.87
CA GLU A 131 -7.66 14.89 -7.52
C GLU A 131 -7.10 14.99 -8.96
N LYS A 132 -5.90 14.45 -9.21
CA LYS A 132 -5.37 14.33 -10.59
C LYS A 132 -6.22 13.40 -11.45
N ALA A 133 -6.71 12.28 -10.89
CA ALA A 133 -7.62 11.38 -11.60
C ALA A 133 -8.99 12.05 -11.86
N ARG A 134 -9.54 12.77 -10.88
CA ARG A 134 -10.79 13.52 -11.02
C ARG A 134 -10.71 14.61 -12.07
N ALA A 135 -9.60 15.31 -12.15
CA ALA A 135 -9.38 16.31 -13.19
C ALA A 135 -9.44 15.72 -14.62
N ASN A 136 -9.21 14.41 -14.76
CA ASN A 136 -9.36 13.68 -16.02
C ASN A 136 -10.74 12.99 -16.15
N GLY A 137 -11.73 13.33 -15.33
CA GLY A 137 -13.11 12.86 -15.46
C GLY A 137 -13.47 11.62 -14.63
N VAL A 138 -12.61 11.15 -13.72
CA VAL A 138 -12.95 10.07 -12.79
C VAL A 138 -14.05 10.52 -11.82
N THR A 139 -15.10 9.71 -11.68
CA THR A 139 -16.12 9.90 -10.64
C THR A 139 -15.57 9.41 -9.30
N LEU A 140 -15.68 10.22 -8.25
CA LEU A 140 -15.36 9.84 -6.87
C LEU A 140 -16.63 9.73 -6.04
N LEU A 141 -16.85 8.56 -5.42
CA LEU A 141 -17.91 8.32 -4.45
C LEU A 141 -17.27 8.11 -3.08
N GLN A 142 -17.34 9.13 -2.23
CA GLN A 142 -16.87 9.10 -0.84
C GLN A 142 -17.99 8.63 0.10
N ASN A 143 -17.64 8.13 1.27
CA ASN A 143 -18.55 7.55 2.26
C ASN A 143 -19.34 6.34 1.74
N HIS A 144 -18.86 5.71 0.66
CA HIS A 144 -19.47 4.54 0.05
C HIS A 144 -18.72 3.27 0.46
N LYS A 145 -19.13 2.67 1.57
CA LYS A 145 -18.55 1.38 2.00
C LYS A 145 -19.16 0.25 1.16
N VAL A 146 -18.32 -0.50 0.48
CA VAL A 146 -18.75 -1.73 -0.24
C VAL A 146 -19.14 -2.78 0.79
N LEU A 147 -20.36 -3.31 0.63
CA LEU A 147 -20.95 -4.32 1.51
C LEU A 147 -20.91 -5.71 0.88
N ASP A 148 -21.24 -5.79 -0.43
CA ASP A 148 -21.25 -7.04 -1.19
C ASP A 148 -21.12 -6.75 -2.69
N ILE A 149 -20.93 -7.80 -3.50
CA ILE A 149 -20.85 -7.73 -4.97
C ILE A 149 -21.67 -8.88 -5.57
N SER A 150 -22.63 -8.53 -6.41
CA SER A 150 -23.31 -9.48 -7.27
C SER A 150 -22.56 -9.62 -8.59
N PHE A 151 -22.06 -10.83 -8.87
CA PHE A 151 -21.25 -11.11 -10.06
C PHE A 151 -22.10 -11.55 -11.26
N GLY A 152 -21.77 -11.03 -12.44
CA GLY A 152 -22.42 -11.33 -13.71
C GLY A 152 -21.57 -10.79 -14.87
N ASP A 153 -22.17 -10.58 -16.04
CA ASP A 153 -21.53 -9.88 -17.16
C ASP A 153 -21.20 -8.44 -16.79
N ILE A 154 -22.06 -7.83 -16.00
CA ILE A 154 -21.85 -6.55 -15.32
C ILE A 154 -21.92 -6.80 -13.82
N GLN A 155 -20.91 -6.35 -13.09
CA GLN A 155 -20.85 -6.46 -11.64
C GLN A 155 -21.76 -5.41 -11.00
N THR A 156 -22.58 -5.80 -10.04
CA THR A 156 -23.32 -4.85 -9.19
C THR A 156 -22.65 -4.78 -7.82
N ILE A 157 -22.09 -3.62 -7.51
CA ILE A 157 -21.38 -3.33 -6.26
C ILE A 157 -22.37 -2.69 -5.31
N HIS A 158 -22.74 -3.42 -4.25
CA HIS A 158 -23.66 -2.96 -3.22
C HIS A 158 -22.88 -2.12 -2.19
N THR A 159 -23.22 -0.85 -2.07
CA THR A 159 -22.58 0.05 -1.10
C THR A 159 -23.57 0.53 -0.05
N SER A 160 -23.06 1.17 1.03
CA SER A 160 -23.88 1.77 2.07
C SER A 160 -24.82 2.88 1.55
N GLU A 161 -24.51 3.47 0.39
CA GLU A 161 -25.22 4.64 -0.18
C GLU A 161 -25.93 4.32 -1.51
N GLY A 162 -26.04 3.03 -1.85
CA GLY A 162 -26.70 2.56 -3.08
C GLY A 162 -25.76 1.76 -3.98
N ASP A 163 -26.32 1.25 -5.07
CA ASP A 163 -25.65 0.32 -5.96
C ASP A 163 -24.91 1.06 -7.09
N VAL A 164 -23.76 0.49 -7.47
CA VAL A 164 -22.92 0.95 -8.58
C VAL A 164 -22.68 -0.24 -9.52
N GLN A 165 -22.75 -0.03 -10.82
CA GLN A 165 -22.46 -1.06 -11.81
C GLN A 165 -21.15 -0.80 -12.53
N ALA A 166 -20.38 -1.88 -12.78
CA ALA A 166 -19.18 -1.82 -13.59
C ALA A 166 -18.90 -3.15 -14.27
N LYS A 167 -18.22 -3.13 -15.43
CA LYS A 167 -17.77 -4.36 -16.14
C LYS A 167 -16.62 -5.02 -15.38
N PHE A 168 -15.70 -4.21 -14.85
CA PHE A 168 -14.50 -4.65 -14.13
C PHE A 168 -14.41 -3.97 -12.76
N ILE A 169 -13.77 -4.66 -11.84
CA ILE A 169 -13.45 -4.14 -10.51
C ILE A 169 -11.94 -4.20 -10.32
N ILE A 170 -11.33 -3.09 -9.87
CA ILE A 170 -9.96 -3.07 -9.36
C ILE A 170 -10.03 -2.90 -7.85
N ALA A 171 -9.61 -3.92 -7.09
CA ALA A 171 -9.68 -3.94 -5.64
C ALA A 171 -8.33 -3.48 -5.04
N GLY A 172 -8.29 -2.22 -4.62
CA GLY A 172 -7.22 -1.57 -3.88
C GLY A 172 -7.62 -1.23 -2.44
N ASP A 173 -8.44 -2.07 -1.82
CA ASP A 173 -9.05 -1.91 -0.50
C ASP A 173 -8.07 -2.21 0.67
N GLY A 174 -6.79 -2.38 0.37
CA GLY A 174 -5.69 -2.45 1.33
C GLY A 174 -5.52 -3.80 2.02
N ALA A 175 -4.80 -3.80 3.14
CA ALA A 175 -4.37 -5.03 3.79
C ALA A 175 -5.51 -5.92 4.31
N LEU A 176 -6.62 -5.34 4.79
CA LEU A 176 -7.77 -6.08 5.29
C LEU A 176 -8.59 -6.76 4.18
N ASN A 177 -8.64 -6.14 3.01
CA ASN A 177 -9.13 -6.67 1.74
C ASN A 177 -10.41 -7.51 1.81
N PRO A 178 -11.55 -6.95 2.27
CA PRO A 178 -12.82 -7.67 2.28
C PRO A 178 -13.28 -8.09 0.87
N ILE A 179 -12.90 -7.35 -0.17
CA ILE A 179 -13.30 -7.62 -1.55
C ILE A 179 -12.74 -8.96 -2.05
N ALA A 180 -11.52 -9.32 -1.68
CA ALA A 180 -10.99 -10.63 -2.04
C ALA A 180 -11.83 -11.76 -1.47
N LYS A 181 -12.29 -11.64 -0.21
CA LYS A 181 -13.16 -12.65 0.41
C LYS A 181 -14.50 -12.74 -0.31
N ILE A 182 -15.14 -11.60 -0.64
CA ILE A 182 -16.40 -11.54 -1.39
C ILE A 182 -16.25 -12.20 -2.77
N ALA A 183 -15.13 -11.96 -3.45
CA ALA A 183 -14.86 -12.55 -4.76
C ALA A 183 -14.38 -14.02 -4.72
N GLY A 184 -14.17 -14.59 -3.54
CA GLY A 184 -13.87 -16.01 -3.34
C GLY A 184 -12.38 -16.35 -3.28
N TRP A 185 -11.53 -15.41 -2.82
CA TRP A 185 -10.15 -15.73 -2.44
C TRP A 185 -10.06 -16.19 -0.99
N ASN A 186 -9.22 -17.17 -0.75
CA ASN A 186 -8.77 -17.50 0.59
C ASN A 186 -7.60 -16.60 1.01
N GLU A 187 -7.36 -16.42 2.30
CA GLU A 187 -6.19 -15.67 2.77
C GLU A 187 -4.93 -16.54 2.69
N THR A 188 -4.00 -16.15 1.83
CA THR A 188 -2.72 -16.85 1.62
C THR A 188 -1.50 -15.95 1.86
N ARG A 189 -1.72 -14.65 2.10
CA ARG A 189 -0.65 -13.69 2.37
C ARG A 189 -0.07 -13.89 3.77
N SER A 190 1.22 -13.61 3.93
CA SER A 190 1.82 -13.42 5.25
C SER A 190 1.53 -12.00 5.71
N ILE A 191 0.74 -11.89 6.76
CA ILE A 191 0.33 -10.61 7.34
C ILE A 191 1.06 -10.44 8.67
N ILE A 192 1.72 -9.30 8.85
CA ILE A 192 2.53 -8.96 10.02
C ILE A 192 2.01 -7.70 10.69
N PRO A 193 2.13 -7.59 12.03
CA PRO A 193 1.74 -6.39 12.75
C PRO A 193 2.85 -5.34 12.76
N ALA A 194 2.46 -4.07 12.70
CA ALA A 194 3.31 -2.92 12.95
C ALA A 194 2.58 -1.90 13.83
N LEU A 195 3.35 -1.20 14.64
CA LEU A 195 2.87 -0.14 15.52
C LEU A 195 3.66 1.12 15.19
N GLU A 196 2.95 2.21 14.99
CA GLU A 196 3.47 3.51 14.64
C GLU A 196 2.87 4.55 15.57
N TYR A 197 3.65 5.59 15.86
CA TYR A 197 3.21 6.80 16.53
C TYR A 197 3.65 8.02 15.75
N GLU A 198 2.77 9.00 15.60
CA GLU A 198 3.14 10.36 15.24
C GLU A 198 3.48 11.09 16.55
N VAL A 199 4.74 11.52 16.66
CA VAL A 199 5.33 11.96 17.94
C VAL A 199 5.88 13.37 17.83
N GLU A 200 5.41 14.28 18.68
CA GLU A 200 6.03 15.58 18.89
C GLU A 200 6.98 15.51 20.07
N VAL A 201 8.20 15.97 19.88
CA VAL A 201 9.28 15.99 20.89
C VAL A 201 9.81 17.41 21.06
N PRO A 202 10.55 17.71 22.17
CA PRO A 202 11.24 18.97 22.31
C PRO A 202 12.12 19.31 21.10
N GLN A 203 12.22 20.60 20.76
CA GLN A 203 12.90 21.10 19.56
C GLN A 203 14.32 20.54 19.39
N ALA A 204 15.08 20.43 20.49
CA ALA A 204 16.44 19.88 20.46
C ALA A 204 16.48 18.41 20.02
N ASP A 205 15.51 17.59 20.47
CA ASP A 205 15.37 16.20 20.05
C ASP A 205 14.91 16.10 18.60
N PHE A 206 13.96 16.94 18.18
CA PHE A 206 13.53 17.00 16.80
C PHE A 206 14.69 17.36 15.87
N GLU A 207 15.47 18.40 16.16
CA GLU A 207 16.63 18.80 15.36
C GLU A 207 17.68 17.69 15.28
N ARG A 208 17.92 16.99 16.37
CA ARG A 208 18.87 15.88 16.44
C ARG A 208 18.42 14.68 15.60
N LEU A 209 17.14 14.30 15.69
CA LEU A 209 16.57 13.10 15.05
C LEU A 209 16.11 13.35 13.61
N SER A 210 15.93 14.62 13.20
CA SER A 210 15.45 14.96 11.88
C SER A 210 16.54 15.18 10.82
N LYS A 211 17.79 14.83 11.13
CA LYS A 211 18.91 14.96 10.18
C LYS A 211 18.79 13.93 9.05
N ASN A 212 18.58 12.67 9.40
CA ASN A 212 18.48 11.55 8.46
C ASN A 212 17.27 10.68 8.76
N VAL A 213 16.82 9.94 7.76
CA VAL A 213 15.92 8.79 7.95
C VAL A 213 16.69 7.69 8.66
N ARG A 214 16.09 7.09 9.68
CA ARG A 214 16.73 6.09 10.52
C ARG A 214 15.97 4.79 10.59
N PHE A 215 16.70 3.68 10.37
CA PHE A 215 16.26 2.31 10.60
C PHE A 215 17.12 1.66 11.68
N ASP A 216 16.51 1.01 12.66
CA ASP A 216 17.18 0.28 13.74
C ASP A 216 16.81 -1.21 13.67
N ILE A 217 17.67 -2.00 13.06
CA ILE A 217 17.51 -3.44 12.95
C ILE A 217 17.60 -4.07 14.34
N ASP A 218 16.69 -4.99 14.68
CA ASP A 218 16.52 -5.59 16.01
C ASP A 218 15.97 -4.65 17.10
N ALA A 219 15.50 -3.45 16.81
CA ALA A 219 14.70 -2.66 17.76
C ALA A 219 13.42 -3.42 18.16
N CYS A 220 12.95 -4.32 17.29
CA CYS A 220 11.91 -5.29 17.57
C CYS A 220 12.38 -6.69 17.15
N PRO A 221 12.09 -7.77 17.89
CA PRO A 221 12.46 -9.12 17.49
C PRO A 221 11.92 -9.48 16.10
N LEU A 222 12.76 -10.07 15.26
CA LEU A 222 12.43 -10.43 13.86
C LEU A 222 11.98 -9.23 13.01
N GLY A 223 12.47 -8.03 13.31
CA GLY A 223 12.05 -6.82 12.65
C GLY A 223 13.00 -5.65 12.88
N TYR A 224 12.46 -4.45 12.76
CA TYR A 224 13.19 -3.21 12.98
C TYR A 224 12.28 -2.12 13.56
N GLY A 225 12.91 -1.04 14.06
CA GLY A 225 12.27 0.23 14.35
C GLY A 225 12.65 1.28 13.31
N TRP A 226 11.81 2.27 13.15
CA TRP A 226 12.07 3.43 12.29
C TRP A 226 11.81 4.74 13.02
N CYS A 227 12.59 5.75 12.66
CA CYS A 227 12.36 7.14 13.02
C CYS A 227 12.41 7.96 11.73
N PHE A 228 11.24 8.41 11.29
CA PHE A 228 11.03 9.13 10.03
C PHE A 228 10.61 10.56 10.31
N PRO A 229 11.49 11.54 10.09
CA PRO A 229 11.17 12.93 10.35
C PRO A 229 10.19 13.48 9.32
N LYS A 230 9.09 14.04 9.80
CA LYS A 230 8.10 14.80 9.04
C LYS A 230 8.43 16.30 9.12
N LYS A 231 7.49 17.13 8.68
CA LYS A 231 7.67 18.59 8.69
C LYS A 231 7.94 19.15 10.08
N ASN A 232 7.20 18.69 11.10
CA ASN A 232 7.22 19.24 12.47
C ASN A 232 7.15 18.15 13.57
N HIS A 233 7.13 16.87 13.21
CA HIS A 233 7.03 15.73 14.13
C HIS A 233 7.83 14.54 13.60
N LEU A 234 7.84 13.45 14.33
CA LEU A 234 8.51 12.21 13.97
C LEU A 234 7.47 11.08 13.85
N SER A 235 7.46 10.36 12.74
CA SER A 235 6.80 9.04 12.70
C SER A 235 7.78 8.02 13.25
N ILE A 236 7.48 7.46 14.42
CA ILE A 236 8.31 6.48 15.11
C ILE A 236 7.53 5.19 15.25
N GLY A 237 8.11 4.08 14.84
CA GLY A 237 7.42 2.81 14.96
C GLY A 237 8.34 1.60 15.05
N VAL A 238 7.72 0.47 15.31
CA VAL A 238 8.35 -0.86 15.34
C VAL A 238 7.46 -1.88 14.64
N GLY A 239 8.08 -2.84 13.96
CA GLY A 239 7.35 -3.90 13.26
C GLY A 239 8.09 -5.22 13.27
N VAL A 240 7.32 -6.31 13.18
CA VAL A 240 7.82 -7.68 13.00
C VAL A 240 7.64 -8.06 11.55
N PHE A 241 8.69 -8.53 10.86
CA PHE A 241 8.68 -8.74 9.41
C PHE A 241 8.75 -10.21 8.99
N VAL A 242 8.77 -11.13 9.96
CA VAL A 242 8.66 -12.56 9.71
C VAL A 242 7.56 -13.14 10.59
N LYS A 243 6.67 -13.93 9.99
CA LYS A 243 5.59 -14.60 10.72
C LYS A 243 6.17 -15.50 11.81
N THR A 244 5.75 -15.28 13.05
CA THR A 244 6.20 -16.02 14.23
C THR A 244 5.01 -16.47 15.06
N LYS A 245 5.18 -17.59 15.79
CA LYS A 245 4.22 -18.03 16.82
C LYS A 245 4.43 -17.32 18.17
N GLN A 246 5.58 -16.67 18.34
CA GLN A 246 5.88 -15.92 19.55
C GLN A 246 5.01 -14.67 19.63
N LYS A 247 4.35 -14.44 20.76
CA LYS A 247 3.66 -13.19 21.03
C LYS A 247 4.69 -12.12 21.32
N ILE A 248 4.74 -11.10 20.45
CA ILE A 248 5.64 -9.95 20.56
C ILE A 248 4.82 -8.75 21.00
N ASP A 249 5.24 -8.13 22.11
CA ASP A 249 4.62 -6.90 22.64
C ASP A 249 5.24 -5.68 21.96
N LEU A 250 4.59 -5.21 20.89
CA LEU A 250 5.05 -4.06 20.12
C LEU A 250 5.09 -2.77 20.97
N LYS A 251 4.16 -2.58 21.92
CA LYS A 251 4.16 -1.40 22.79
C LYS A 251 5.39 -1.36 23.68
N LYS A 252 5.77 -2.51 24.24
CA LYS A 252 7.00 -2.64 25.03
C LYS A 252 8.22 -2.30 24.18
N HIS A 253 8.33 -2.86 22.97
CA HIS A 253 9.47 -2.59 22.07
C HIS A 253 9.50 -1.16 21.57
N TYR A 254 8.36 -0.53 21.36
CA TYR A 254 8.29 0.90 21.07
C TYR A 254 8.85 1.74 22.23
N ALA A 255 8.45 1.47 23.47
CA ALA A 255 8.96 2.18 24.64
C ALA A 255 10.48 1.97 24.85
N GLU A 256 11.01 0.77 24.53
CA GLU A 256 12.46 0.51 24.53
C GLU A 256 13.17 1.26 23.39
N TYR A 257 12.50 1.37 22.24
CA TYR A 257 13.05 2.07 21.09
C TYR A 257 13.13 3.60 21.31
N LEU A 258 12.16 4.22 21.98
CA LEU A 258 12.25 5.63 22.39
C LEU A 258 13.50 5.91 23.23
N LYS A 259 13.83 4.99 24.18
CA LYS A 259 15.08 5.09 24.97
C LYS A 259 16.32 4.99 24.08
N THR A 260 16.31 4.10 23.08
CA THR A 260 17.41 3.95 22.11
C THR A 260 17.58 5.22 21.27
N LEU A 261 16.50 5.93 20.95
CA LEU A 261 16.52 7.22 20.28
C LEU A 261 16.94 8.37 21.20
N GLY A 262 17.07 8.13 22.52
CA GLY A 262 17.40 9.14 23.53
C GLY A 262 16.25 10.13 23.76
N ILE A 263 15.02 9.75 23.48
CA ILE A 263 13.82 10.56 23.75
C ILE A 263 13.41 10.32 25.20
N THR A 264 13.44 11.38 25.99
CA THR A 264 13.07 11.36 27.43
C THR A 264 11.79 12.12 27.71
N GLU A 265 11.37 13.00 26.79
CA GLU A 265 10.16 13.81 26.89
C GLU A 265 9.39 13.73 25.57
N ILE A 266 8.07 13.54 25.68
CA ILE A 266 7.13 13.55 24.56
C ILE A 266 6.11 14.66 24.83
N LEU A 267 5.95 15.59 23.89
CA LEU A 267 5.00 16.69 23.99
C LEU A 267 3.60 16.23 23.60
N SER A 268 3.50 15.44 22.54
CA SER A 268 2.26 14.75 22.13
C SER A 268 2.59 13.47 21.38
N GLU A 269 1.70 12.47 21.45
CA GLU A 269 1.80 11.26 20.64
C GLU A 269 0.40 10.74 20.24
N GLU A 270 0.31 10.26 19.00
CA GLU A 270 -0.88 9.58 18.49
C GLU A 270 -0.51 8.17 18.00
N ALA A 271 -1.14 7.15 18.60
CA ALA A 271 -0.82 5.75 18.34
C ALA A 271 -1.63 5.18 17.18
N HIS A 272 -0.97 4.54 16.23
CA HIS A 272 -1.58 3.88 15.09
C HIS A 272 -1.04 2.46 14.92
N GLY A 273 -1.91 1.46 15.01
CA GLY A 273 -1.57 0.07 14.76
C GLY A 273 -2.18 -0.42 13.44
N PHE A 274 -1.41 -1.10 12.64
CA PHE A 274 -1.93 -1.71 11.43
C PHE A 274 -1.20 -3.01 11.05
N VAL A 275 -1.67 -3.65 10.00
CA VAL A 275 -1.07 -4.88 9.47
C VAL A 275 -0.53 -4.64 8.06
N ILE A 276 0.58 -5.33 7.74
CA ILE A 276 1.27 -5.22 6.46
C ILE A 276 1.34 -6.61 5.82
N PRO A 277 0.83 -6.80 4.60
CA PRO A 277 0.91 -8.07 3.89
C PRO A 277 2.24 -8.17 3.12
N VAL A 278 3.21 -8.88 3.68
CA VAL A 278 4.60 -9.01 3.17
C VAL A 278 4.84 -10.24 2.30
N SER A 279 3.80 -10.85 1.76
CA SER A 279 3.93 -11.87 0.73
C SER A 279 2.74 -11.80 -0.22
N PRO A 280 2.94 -12.09 -1.52
CA PRO A 280 1.86 -12.09 -2.48
C PRO A 280 0.91 -13.27 -2.21
N ARG A 281 -0.30 -13.17 -2.74
CA ARG A 281 -1.19 -14.32 -2.80
C ARG A 281 -0.57 -15.45 -3.62
N THR A 282 -0.89 -16.69 -3.27
CA THR A 282 -0.32 -17.88 -3.91
C THR A 282 -1.16 -18.42 -5.08
N ASP A 283 -2.37 -17.90 -5.23
CA ASP A 283 -3.27 -18.19 -6.36
C ASP A 283 -3.27 -17.04 -7.38
N THR A 284 -4.32 -16.91 -8.18
CA THR A 284 -4.42 -15.84 -9.18
C THR A 284 -4.69 -14.48 -8.54
N PHE A 285 -4.34 -13.40 -9.27
CA PHE A 285 -4.65 -12.01 -8.90
C PHE A 285 -5.92 -11.48 -9.58
N VAL A 286 -6.57 -12.30 -10.41
CA VAL A 286 -7.83 -11.96 -11.09
C VAL A 286 -8.84 -13.08 -10.93
N LYS A 287 -10.04 -12.76 -10.42
CA LYS A 287 -11.22 -13.65 -10.38
C LYS A 287 -12.48 -12.85 -10.67
N LYS A 288 -13.41 -13.41 -11.46
CA LYS A 288 -14.72 -12.78 -11.72
C LYS A 288 -14.61 -11.30 -12.14
N ASN A 289 -13.66 -10.97 -13.00
CA ASN A 289 -13.33 -9.59 -13.43
C ASN A 289 -12.91 -8.64 -12.28
N VAL A 290 -12.51 -9.17 -11.12
CA VAL A 290 -11.91 -8.41 -10.02
C VAL A 290 -10.40 -8.58 -10.08
N PHE A 291 -9.66 -7.46 -10.13
CA PHE A 291 -8.20 -7.38 -10.15
C PHE A 291 -7.72 -6.94 -8.77
N LEU A 292 -6.88 -7.72 -8.11
CA LEU A 292 -6.27 -7.33 -6.82
C LEU A 292 -4.98 -6.56 -7.06
N ILE A 293 -4.82 -5.42 -6.37
CA ILE A 293 -3.65 -4.54 -6.47
C ILE A 293 -3.10 -4.16 -5.07
N GLY A 294 -1.88 -3.68 -5.01
CA GLY A 294 -1.24 -3.20 -3.77
C GLY A 294 -1.28 -4.22 -2.64
N ASP A 295 -1.61 -3.75 -1.44
CA ASP A 295 -1.72 -4.59 -0.24
C ASP A 295 -2.80 -5.67 -0.35
N ALA A 296 -3.87 -5.42 -1.11
CA ALA A 296 -4.91 -6.42 -1.37
C ALA A 296 -4.36 -7.66 -2.07
N ALA A 297 -3.35 -7.48 -2.92
CA ALA A 297 -2.61 -8.56 -3.58
C ALA A 297 -1.41 -9.08 -2.75
N GLY A 298 -0.96 -8.31 -1.73
CA GLY A 298 0.18 -8.65 -0.89
C GLY A 298 1.52 -8.21 -1.47
N PHE A 299 1.60 -7.01 -2.04
CA PHE A 299 2.77 -6.52 -2.76
C PHE A 299 3.69 -5.61 -1.95
N ALA A 300 3.57 -5.54 -0.61
CA ALA A 300 4.57 -4.88 0.21
C ALA A 300 5.90 -5.67 0.19
N ASP A 301 7.01 -4.94 0.17
CA ASP A 301 8.36 -5.52 0.20
C ASP A 301 8.57 -6.32 1.50
N PRO A 302 9.03 -7.58 1.42
CA PRO A 302 9.15 -8.43 2.60
C PRO A 302 10.29 -8.06 3.55
N ILE A 303 11.32 -7.33 3.07
CA ILE A 303 12.49 -6.95 3.88
C ILE A 303 12.25 -5.60 4.57
N LEU A 304 11.72 -4.64 3.81
CA LEU A 304 11.63 -3.24 4.21
C LEU A 304 10.21 -2.79 4.56
N ALA A 305 9.20 -3.63 4.28
CA ALA A 305 7.77 -3.29 4.35
C ALA A 305 7.40 -2.04 3.50
N GLU A 306 8.22 -1.69 2.52
CA GLU A 306 7.92 -0.64 1.56
C GLU A 306 6.81 -1.14 0.63
N GLY A 307 5.64 -0.50 0.66
CA GLY A 307 4.48 -0.91 -0.10
C GLY A 307 4.01 0.12 -1.13
N ILE A 308 4.38 1.39 -0.98
CA ILE A 308 3.83 2.48 -1.80
C ILE A 308 4.25 2.33 -3.27
N SER A 309 5.52 2.01 -3.54
CA SER A 309 6.04 1.85 -4.90
C SER A 309 5.33 0.73 -5.67
N ASN A 310 5.20 -0.43 -5.04
CA ASN A 310 4.51 -1.58 -5.64
C ASN A 310 3.00 -1.37 -5.70
N ALA A 311 2.42 -0.62 -4.77
CA ALA A 311 1.01 -0.23 -4.83
C ALA A 311 0.74 0.62 -6.07
N ILE A 312 1.51 1.69 -6.30
CA ILE A 312 1.42 2.53 -7.49
C ILE A 312 1.60 1.68 -8.75
N LEU A 313 2.69 0.92 -8.83
CA LEU A 313 3.03 0.12 -10.00
C LEU A 313 1.94 -0.90 -10.33
N SER A 314 1.45 -1.66 -9.35
CA SER A 314 0.40 -2.67 -9.58
C SER A 314 -0.91 -2.05 -10.06
N GLY A 315 -1.27 -0.87 -9.56
CA GLY A 315 -2.42 -0.12 -10.03
C GLY A 315 -2.29 0.27 -11.51
N VAL A 316 -1.14 0.82 -11.88
CA VAL A 316 -0.83 1.16 -13.28
C VAL A 316 -0.85 -0.08 -14.17
N LEU A 317 -0.23 -1.19 -13.74
CA LEU A 317 -0.21 -2.44 -14.52
C LEU A 317 -1.62 -3.03 -14.73
N ALA A 318 -2.48 -2.99 -13.72
CA ALA A 318 -3.87 -3.43 -13.86
C ALA A 318 -4.64 -2.57 -14.86
N ALA A 319 -4.49 -1.25 -14.77
CA ALA A 319 -5.10 -0.31 -15.70
C ALA A 319 -4.62 -0.53 -17.14
N GLN A 320 -3.31 -0.61 -17.37
CA GLN A 320 -2.72 -0.87 -18.68
C GLN A 320 -3.18 -2.20 -19.27
N SER A 321 -3.33 -3.23 -18.43
CA SER A 321 -3.82 -4.54 -18.90
C SER A 321 -5.25 -4.46 -19.44
N LEU A 322 -6.13 -3.70 -18.78
CA LEU A 322 -7.50 -3.46 -19.26
C LEU A 322 -7.53 -2.63 -20.54
N ILE A 323 -6.68 -1.58 -20.63
CA ILE A 323 -6.57 -0.72 -21.80
C ILE A 323 -6.06 -1.52 -23.02
N GLU A 324 -4.94 -2.23 -22.89
CA GLU A 324 -4.31 -3.01 -23.96
C GLU A 324 -5.20 -4.16 -24.42
N ALA A 325 -5.95 -4.77 -23.51
CA ALA A 325 -6.96 -5.78 -23.81
C ALA A 325 -8.22 -5.20 -24.45
N LYS A 326 -8.39 -3.87 -24.54
CA LYS A 326 -9.64 -3.22 -24.98
C LYS A 326 -10.87 -3.72 -24.21
N LEU A 327 -10.69 -3.90 -22.89
CA LEU A 327 -11.70 -4.41 -21.97
C LEU A 327 -12.17 -5.86 -22.28
N ASP A 328 -11.35 -6.67 -22.93
CA ASP A 328 -11.54 -8.11 -23.00
C ASP A 328 -11.05 -8.76 -21.70
N ALA A 329 -11.94 -9.49 -21.01
CA ALA A 329 -11.70 -10.02 -19.68
C ALA A 329 -10.57 -11.05 -19.62
N SER A 330 -10.55 -11.99 -20.57
CA SER A 330 -9.55 -13.07 -20.61
C SER A 330 -8.17 -12.51 -20.90
N LYS A 331 -8.08 -11.67 -21.93
CA LYS A 331 -6.83 -11.03 -22.35
C LYS A 331 -6.28 -10.07 -21.27
N ALA A 332 -7.15 -9.30 -20.60
CA ALA A 332 -6.74 -8.41 -19.53
C ALA A 332 -6.16 -9.18 -18.33
N SER A 333 -6.79 -10.30 -17.96
CA SER A 333 -6.30 -11.17 -16.88
C SER A 333 -4.93 -11.76 -17.22
N GLU A 334 -4.72 -12.24 -18.44
CA GLU A 334 -3.45 -12.78 -18.91
C GLU A 334 -2.36 -11.71 -18.94
N LEU A 335 -2.64 -10.55 -19.52
CA LEU A 335 -1.70 -9.42 -19.57
C LEU A 335 -1.30 -8.95 -18.17
N TYR A 336 -2.25 -8.86 -17.24
CA TYR A 336 -1.95 -8.47 -15.87
C TYR A 336 -1.00 -9.45 -15.20
N HIS A 337 -1.27 -10.76 -15.34
CA HIS A 337 -0.40 -11.79 -14.79
C HIS A 337 1.01 -11.71 -15.39
N GLN A 338 1.14 -11.58 -16.72
CA GLN A 338 2.43 -11.43 -17.40
C GLN A 338 3.21 -10.19 -16.92
N LYS A 339 2.53 -9.03 -16.79
CA LYS A 339 3.15 -7.80 -16.29
C LYS A 339 3.65 -7.96 -14.86
N LEU A 340 2.88 -8.62 -13.97
CA LEU A 340 3.29 -8.91 -12.60
C LEU A 340 4.50 -9.85 -12.53
N GLU A 341 4.54 -10.91 -13.35
CA GLU A 341 5.67 -11.84 -13.43
C GLU A 341 6.94 -11.19 -14.00
N ASN A 342 6.81 -10.16 -14.80
CA ASN A 342 7.93 -9.42 -15.36
C ASN A 342 8.46 -8.29 -14.47
N SER A 343 7.71 -7.91 -13.40
CA SER A 343 8.04 -6.74 -12.57
C SER A 343 8.05 -7.06 -11.07
N ILE A 344 6.89 -7.19 -10.45
CA ILE A 344 6.71 -7.22 -8.99
C ILE A 344 7.03 -8.59 -8.38
N LEU A 345 6.47 -9.65 -8.94
CA LEU A 345 6.47 -10.97 -8.31
C LEU A 345 7.85 -11.59 -8.11
N PRO A 346 8.81 -11.52 -9.07
CA PRO A 346 10.13 -12.07 -8.87
C PRO A 346 10.89 -11.39 -7.72
N GLU A 347 10.73 -10.08 -7.59
CA GLU A 347 11.38 -9.30 -6.54
C GLU A 347 10.80 -9.66 -5.17
N ILE A 348 9.47 -9.68 -5.00
CA ILE A 348 8.84 -10.04 -3.72
C ILE A 348 9.14 -11.49 -3.31
N ARG A 349 9.13 -12.44 -4.25
CA ARG A 349 9.47 -13.85 -3.96
C ARG A 349 10.91 -13.98 -3.46
N THR A 350 11.85 -13.32 -4.12
CA THR A 350 13.27 -13.30 -3.69
C THR A 350 13.41 -12.58 -2.36
N GLY A 351 12.79 -11.41 -2.21
CA GLY A 351 12.76 -10.64 -0.96
C GLY A 351 12.22 -11.45 0.21
N GLY A 352 11.17 -12.26 0.00
CA GLY A 352 10.61 -13.13 1.04
C GLY A 352 11.59 -14.18 1.56
N VAL A 353 12.44 -14.73 0.70
CA VAL A 353 13.50 -15.66 1.13
C VAL A 353 14.62 -14.91 1.85
N LEU A 354 15.04 -13.77 1.31
CA LEU A 354 16.08 -12.93 1.92
C LEU A 354 15.64 -12.39 3.29
N ALA A 355 14.37 -11.99 3.46
CA ALA A 355 13.80 -11.53 4.72
C ALA A 355 13.91 -12.60 5.81
N LYS A 356 13.56 -13.87 5.50
CA LYS A 356 13.73 -14.98 6.44
C LYS A 356 15.19 -15.16 6.85
N ILE A 357 16.12 -15.13 5.92
CA ILE A 357 17.55 -15.23 6.23
C ILE A 357 17.98 -14.04 7.09
N PHE A 358 17.58 -12.83 6.72
CA PHE A 358 17.97 -11.60 7.39
C PHE A 358 17.45 -11.51 8.83
N TYR A 359 16.17 -11.83 9.06
CA TYR A 359 15.55 -11.67 10.38
C TYR A 359 15.69 -12.91 11.26
N GLU A 360 15.63 -14.13 10.71
CA GLU A 360 15.71 -15.37 11.51
C GLU A 360 17.15 -15.82 11.80
N ARG A 361 18.11 -15.52 10.90
CA ARG A 361 19.52 -15.95 11.03
C ARG A 361 20.39 -14.83 11.58
N ARG A 362 20.03 -14.31 12.74
CA ARG A 362 20.67 -13.15 13.38
C ARG A 362 22.22 -13.24 13.44
N LYS A 363 22.80 -14.38 13.83
CA LYS A 363 24.25 -14.56 13.88
C LYS A 363 24.91 -14.40 12.53
N LEU A 364 24.32 -15.02 11.50
CA LEU A 364 24.80 -14.92 10.12
C LEU A 364 24.68 -13.50 9.59
N ARG A 365 23.52 -12.86 9.78
CA ARG A 365 23.31 -11.47 9.40
C ARG A 365 24.33 -10.53 10.06
N ASN A 366 24.55 -10.65 11.37
CA ASN A 366 25.48 -9.79 12.09
C ASN A 366 26.93 -10.03 11.65
N TYR A 367 27.31 -11.26 11.30
CA TYR A 367 28.60 -11.53 10.66
C TYR A 367 28.73 -10.78 9.33
N PHE A 368 27.73 -10.87 8.43
CA PHE A 368 27.75 -10.15 7.18
C PHE A 368 27.71 -8.62 7.37
N ALA A 369 26.92 -8.12 8.31
CA ALA A 369 26.89 -6.69 8.63
C ALA A 369 28.27 -6.18 9.11
N LYS A 370 28.98 -6.95 9.93
CA LYS A 370 30.32 -6.59 10.40
C LYS A 370 31.35 -6.52 9.27
N HIS A 371 31.31 -7.43 8.31
CA HIS A 371 32.33 -7.54 7.26
C HIS A 371 31.95 -6.86 5.93
N TYR A 372 30.64 -6.71 5.65
CA TYR A 372 30.12 -6.21 4.37
C TYR A 372 29.00 -5.20 4.54
N GLY A 373 28.85 -4.59 5.73
CA GLY A 373 27.69 -3.77 6.06
C GLY A 373 27.53 -2.55 5.14
N ASN A 374 28.62 -1.86 4.79
CA ASN A 374 28.56 -0.75 3.83
C ASN A 374 28.02 -1.23 2.46
N LEU A 375 28.55 -2.35 1.95
CA LEU A 375 28.07 -2.89 0.68
C LEU A 375 26.59 -3.31 0.74
N LEU A 376 26.15 -3.91 1.85
CA LEU A 376 24.74 -4.29 2.04
C LEU A 376 23.84 -3.04 2.12
N ALA A 377 24.25 -2.00 2.83
CA ALA A 377 23.51 -0.75 2.90
C ALA A 377 23.42 -0.07 1.52
N GLU A 378 24.53 -0.03 0.76
CA GLU A 378 24.54 0.49 -0.62
C GLU A 378 23.57 -0.28 -1.54
N VAL A 379 23.60 -1.63 -1.51
CA VAL A 379 22.69 -2.48 -2.31
C VAL A 379 21.23 -2.22 -1.95
N MET A 380 20.91 -2.07 -0.65
CA MET A 380 19.55 -1.75 -0.22
C MET A 380 19.12 -0.35 -0.68
N THR A 381 20.03 0.61 -0.63
CA THR A 381 19.77 1.96 -1.15
C THR A 381 19.54 1.94 -2.67
N ASP A 382 20.32 1.17 -3.43
CA ASP A 382 20.09 0.98 -4.88
C ASP A 382 18.70 0.37 -5.17
N VAL A 383 18.17 -0.49 -4.28
CA VAL A 383 16.79 -0.99 -4.39
C VAL A 383 15.79 0.13 -4.15
N PHE A 384 16.01 1.01 -3.17
CA PHE A 384 15.17 2.20 -2.96
C PHE A 384 15.19 3.17 -4.15
N MET A 385 16.35 3.31 -4.79
CA MET A 385 16.51 4.13 -5.98
C MET A 385 15.86 3.50 -7.24
N GLY A 386 15.61 2.19 -7.21
CA GLY A 386 15.14 1.43 -8.38
C GLY A 386 16.24 1.15 -9.40
N ASP A 387 17.51 1.27 -8.99
CA ASP A 387 18.68 0.99 -9.84
C ASP A 387 19.06 -0.48 -9.78
N ARG A 388 18.56 -1.19 -8.76
CA ARG A 388 18.70 -2.65 -8.59
C ARG A 388 17.42 -3.31 -8.16
N THR A 389 17.35 -4.62 -8.44
CA THR A 389 16.37 -5.55 -7.88
C THR A 389 17.08 -6.59 -7.02
N TYR A 390 16.35 -7.34 -6.21
CA TYR A 390 16.93 -8.45 -5.46
C TYR A 390 17.53 -9.51 -6.41
N PRO A 391 18.72 -10.04 -6.11
CA PRO A 391 19.43 -10.94 -7.02
C PRO A 391 18.65 -12.25 -7.23
N LYS A 392 18.38 -12.60 -8.48
CA LYS A 392 17.67 -13.85 -8.82
C LYS A 392 18.49 -15.10 -8.45
N ASP A 393 19.82 -14.98 -8.45
CA ASP A 393 20.79 -16.05 -8.12
C ASP A 393 21.31 -15.99 -6.68
N TYR A 394 20.52 -15.40 -5.77
CA TYR A 394 20.90 -15.19 -4.37
C TYR A 394 21.49 -16.42 -3.68
N LYS A 395 21.03 -17.64 -4.03
CA LYS A 395 21.56 -18.90 -3.46
C LYS A 395 23.03 -19.10 -3.82
N MET A 396 23.41 -18.83 -5.06
CA MET A 396 24.80 -18.94 -5.52
C MET A 396 25.64 -17.80 -4.91
N ALA A 397 25.13 -16.59 -4.88
CA ALA A 397 25.80 -15.44 -4.29
C ALA A 397 26.11 -15.66 -2.80
N ILE A 398 25.14 -16.13 -2.01
CA ILE A 398 25.31 -16.46 -0.60
C ILE A 398 26.32 -17.61 -0.43
N ARG A 399 26.20 -18.71 -1.19
CA ARG A 399 27.14 -19.84 -1.12
C ARG A 399 28.57 -19.42 -1.43
N ARG A 400 28.78 -18.57 -2.44
CA ARG A 400 30.10 -18.04 -2.78
C ARG A 400 30.69 -17.24 -1.63
N LYS A 401 29.90 -16.29 -1.05
CA LYS A 401 30.34 -15.48 0.08
C LYS A 401 30.62 -16.29 1.34
N ILE A 402 29.83 -17.32 1.62
CA ILE A 402 30.12 -18.23 2.73
C ILE A 402 31.43 -18.99 2.50
N LYS A 403 31.69 -19.46 1.27
CA LYS A 403 32.98 -20.11 0.95
C LYS A 403 34.16 -19.16 1.12
N GLU A 404 34.07 -17.92 0.56
CA GLU A 404 35.10 -16.89 0.71
C GLU A 404 35.36 -16.49 2.18
N ALA A 405 34.40 -16.71 3.08
CA ALA A 405 34.53 -16.40 4.51
C ALA A 405 35.08 -17.57 5.34
N ILE A 406 35.09 -18.81 4.82
CA ILE A 406 35.54 -20.02 5.50
C ILE A 406 36.96 -20.41 5.05
N PHE A 407 37.35 -20.02 3.87
CA PHE A 407 38.67 -20.25 3.26
C PHE A 407 39.40 -18.94 3.00
#